data_8f89eaa6bf721da9e16b02e961397063
#
_entry.id   8f89eaa6bf721da9e16b02e961397063
#
_cell.length_a   1.000
_cell.length_b   1.000
_cell.length_c   1.000
_cell.angle_alpha   90.00
_cell.angle_beta   90.00
_cell.angle_gamma   90.00
#
_symmetry.space_group_name_H-M   'P 1'
#
loop_
_entity.id
_entity.type
_entity.pdbx_description
1 polymer ?
#
loop_
_entity_poly.entity_id
_entity_poly.type
_entity_poly.pdbx_seq_one_letter_code
_entity_poly.pdbx_strand_id
1 'polypeptide(L)'
;MLFRSLFPIDSADFEHLRESLAKLRLNDASFVYEPETSAALGFGFRCGFLGLLHLEIIQERLQREFNLDLIATAPSVIYKIFLTNGEVMELHNPADMPDPVRIDHIEEPWIKATILVPDEHLGAILKLCEDRRGTQENLTYAGNRAMLVYKLPLNEVVFDFYDRLKSVSRGYASFDYQVEGYKHGELVTLSILVNGEPVDALATIVHRSHAESRGRVLCQKLKELIPRQLFQIAIQAAIGGRIIARETVSALRKDVTAKCYGGDITRKRKLLEKQKEGKKKMRQFGKVDIPQSAFLAALKAREE
;
A
#
# COMPACT_ATOMS: atom_id res chain seq x y z
N MET A 1 3.60 -9.84 15.13
CA MET A 1 4.34 -8.57 14.87
C MET A 1 3.79 -7.92 13.62
N LEU A 2 3.78 -6.61 13.55
CA LEU A 2 3.52 -5.83 12.34
C LEU A 2 4.84 -5.41 11.74
N PHE A 3 4.94 -5.44 10.41
CA PHE A 3 6.15 -5.03 9.71
C PHE A 3 5.87 -3.82 8.82
N ARG A 4 6.80 -2.89 8.80
CA ARG A 4 6.76 -1.71 7.94
C ARG A 4 8.18 -1.33 7.54
N SER A 5 8.37 -1.03 6.27
CA SER A 5 9.69 -0.59 5.80
C SER A 5 9.77 0.93 5.91
N LEU A 6 10.90 1.39 6.42
CA LEU A 6 11.22 2.80 6.59
C LEU A 6 12.38 3.17 5.68
N PHE A 7 12.19 4.17 4.85
CA PHE A 7 13.20 4.70 3.93
C PHE A 7 13.42 6.18 4.24
N PRO A 8 14.67 6.66 4.28
CA PRO A 8 14.91 8.09 4.40
C PRO A 8 14.50 8.81 3.13
N ILE A 9 13.98 10.04 3.25
CA ILE A 9 13.66 10.90 2.08
C ILE A 9 14.93 11.25 1.33
N ASP A 10 15.98 11.63 2.06
CA ASP A 10 17.31 11.83 1.47
C ASP A 10 18.15 10.56 1.67
N SER A 11 18.70 10.04 0.58
CA SER A 11 19.57 8.85 0.63
C SER A 11 20.84 9.07 1.47
N ALA A 12 21.27 10.29 1.67
CA ALA A 12 22.39 10.65 2.56
C ALA A 12 22.10 10.33 4.03
N ASP A 13 20.83 10.31 4.43
CA ASP A 13 20.41 10.03 5.81
C ASP A 13 20.34 8.54 6.15
N PHE A 14 20.70 7.63 5.22
CA PHE A 14 20.64 6.19 5.47
C PHE A 14 21.49 5.75 6.67
N GLU A 15 22.73 6.23 6.79
CA GLU A 15 23.60 5.93 7.91
C GLU A 15 23.07 6.53 9.23
N HIS A 16 22.51 7.74 9.17
CA HIS A 16 21.87 8.38 10.32
C HIS A 16 20.64 7.59 10.78
N LEU A 17 19.83 7.09 9.84
CA LEU A 17 18.70 6.21 10.16
C LEU A 17 19.18 4.91 10.83
N ARG A 18 20.24 4.29 10.30
CA ARG A 18 20.82 3.07 10.88
C ARG A 18 21.25 3.26 12.34
N GLU A 19 21.98 4.34 12.63
CA GLU A 19 22.40 4.66 13.98
C GLU A 19 21.24 4.97 14.92
N SER A 20 20.22 5.67 14.42
CA SER A 20 19.03 6.02 15.18
C SER A 20 18.21 4.79 15.56
N LEU A 21 18.03 3.85 14.62
CA LEU A 21 17.39 2.57 14.88
C LEU A 21 18.17 1.73 15.90
N ALA A 22 19.50 1.72 15.82
CA ALA A 22 20.34 1.04 16.80
C ALA A 22 20.18 1.63 18.21
N LYS A 23 20.12 2.96 18.33
CA LYS A 23 19.88 3.66 19.60
C LYS A 23 18.48 3.36 20.16
N LEU A 24 17.46 3.36 19.32
CA LEU A 24 16.10 2.99 19.74
C LEU A 24 16.01 1.56 20.26
N ARG A 25 16.69 0.62 19.61
CA ARG A 25 16.71 -0.79 20.01
C ARG A 25 17.34 -1.00 21.38
N LEU A 26 18.28 -0.15 21.81
CA LEU A 26 18.84 -0.22 23.16
C LEU A 26 17.79 0.05 24.25
N ASN A 27 16.81 0.89 23.95
CA ASN A 27 15.73 1.24 24.87
C ASN A 27 14.49 0.35 24.71
N ASP A 28 14.36 -0.32 23.56
CA ASP A 28 13.21 -1.14 23.21
C ASP A 28 13.66 -2.48 22.59
N ALA A 29 13.77 -3.50 23.40
CA ALA A 29 14.18 -4.83 22.99
C ALA A 29 13.16 -5.54 22.09
N SER A 30 11.91 -5.07 22.06
CA SER A 30 10.83 -5.64 21.22
C SER A 30 10.88 -5.11 19.78
N PHE A 31 11.61 -4.03 19.55
CA PHE A 31 11.82 -3.46 18.23
C PHE A 31 12.91 -4.23 17.47
N VAL A 32 12.56 -4.74 16.30
CA VAL A 32 13.48 -5.43 15.41
C VAL A 32 13.56 -4.71 14.07
N TYR A 33 14.73 -4.72 13.45
CA TYR A 33 14.92 -4.14 12.12
C TYR A 33 16.00 -4.89 11.35
N GLU A 34 15.86 -4.90 10.03
CA GLU A 34 16.80 -5.49 9.08
C GLU A 34 16.96 -4.58 7.87
N PRO A 35 18.12 -4.55 7.22
CA PRO A 35 18.31 -3.77 6.00
C PRO A 35 17.37 -4.24 4.90
N GLU A 36 16.82 -3.30 4.16
CA GLU A 36 15.98 -3.55 2.99
C GLU A 36 16.37 -2.61 1.85
N THR A 37 16.22 -3.09 0.62
CA THR A 37 16.49 -2.31 -0.58
C THR A 37 15.26 -2.31 -1.48
N SER A 38 14.86 -1.12 -1.91
CA SER A 38 13.78 -0.95 -2.90
C SER A 38 14.36 -0.32 -4.17
N ALA A 39 13.98 -0.85 -5.32
CA ALA A 39 14.39 -0.28 -6.60
C ALA A 39 13.88 1.17 -6.79
N ALA A 40 12.76 1.51 -6.15
CA ALA A 40 12.13 2.82 -6.23
C ALA A 40 12.54 3.80 -5.12
N LEU A 41 12.79 3.30 -3.90
CA LEU A 41 13.04 4.11 -2.70
C LEU A 41 14.50 4.06 -2.21
N GLY A 42 15.33 3.22 -2.82
CA GLY A 42 16.73 3.05 -2.42
C GLY A 42 16.91 2.16 -1.19
N PHE A 43 17.87 2.53 -0.33
CA PHE A 43 18.20 1.78 0.88
C PHE A 43 17.36 2.23 2.06
N GLY A 44 16.87 1.27 2.85
CA GLY A 44 16.08 1.49 4.04
C GLY A 44 16.14 0.33 5.01
N PHE A 45 15.19 0.28 5.91
CA PHE A 45 15.10 -0.78 6.92
C PHE A 45 13.68 -1.29 7.02
N ARG A 46 13.53 -2.60 7.06
CA ARG A 46 12.32 -3.27 7.43
C ARG A 46 12.26 -3.38 8.95
N CYS A 47 11.24 -2.82 9.55
CA CYS A 47 11.08 -2.73 10.98
C CYS A 47 9.88 -3.57 11.45
N GLY A 48 10.05 -4.31 12.54
CA GLY A 48 9.01 -5.10 13.19
C GLY A 48 8.53 -4.42 14.47
N PHE A 49 7.21 -4.36 14.65
CA PHE A 49 6.54 -3.67 15.75
C PHE A 49 5.58 -4.62 16.47
N LEU A 50 5.36 -4.40 17.76
CA LEU A 50 4.39 -5.18 18.55
C LEU A 50 2.94 -4.93 18.10
N GLY A 51 2.64 -3.69 17.67
CA GLY A 51 1.32 -3.28 17.24
C GLY A 51 1.34 -1.86 16.66
N LEU A 52 0.16 -1.33 16.32
CA LEU A 52 0.02 -0.01 15.69
C LEU A 52 0.57 1.13 16.56
N LEU A 53 0.21 1.15 17.83
CA LEU A 53 0.69 2.18 18.76
C LEU A 53 2.21 2.17 18.87
N HIS A 54 2.83 1.00 18.94
CA HIS A 54 4.28 0.87 18.97
C HIS A 54 4.92 1.42 17.69
N LEU A 55 4.33 1.14 16.52
CA LEU A 55 4.75 1.67 15.24
C LEU A 55 4.70 3.21 15.21
N GLU A 56 3.59 3.79 15.64
CA GLU A 56 3.43 5.25 15.69
C GLU A 56 4.46 5.92 16.63
N ILE A 57 4.65 5.35 17.82
CA ILE A 57 5.63 5.87 18.79
C ILE A 57 7.03 5.84 18.19
N ILE A 58 7.46 4.74 17.59
CA ILE A 58 8.80 4.63 16.99
C ILE A 58 8.97 5.61 15.83
N GLN A 59 7.98 5.76 14.95
CA GLN A 59 8.04 6.73 13.87
C GLN A 59 8.15 8.18 14.38
N GLU A 60 7.31 8.53 15.36
CA GLU A 60 7.34 9.87 15.95
C GLU A 60 8.66 10.17 16.65
N ARG A 61 9.24 9.18 17.34
CA ARG A 61 10.58 9.31 17.93
C ARG A 61 11.67 9.50 16.88
N LEU A 62 11.65 8.73 15.77
CA LEU A 62 12.61 8.91 14.68
C LEU A 62 12.53 10.33 14.08
N GLN A 63 11.33 10.84 13.92
CA GLN A 63 11.11 12.18 13.40
C GLN A 63 11.53 13.29 14.41
N ARG A 64 11.09 13.18 15.68
CA ARG A 64 11.28 14.26 16.66
C ARG A 64 12.63 14.22 17.37
N GLU A 65 13.11 13.02 17.76
CA GLU A 65 14.37 12.90 18.53
C GLU A 65 15.59 12.89 17.61
N PHE A 66 15.45 12.31 16.41
CA PHE A 66 16.55 12.14 15.46
C PHE A 66 16.44 13.02 14.22
N ASN A 67 15.37 13.83 14.10
CA ASN A 67 15.13 14.75 12.97
C ASN A 67 15.23 14.06 11.61
N LEU A 68 14.66 12.86 11.50
CA LEU A 68 14.64 12.05 10.28
C LEU A 68 13.29 12.17 9.59
N ASP A 69 13.31 12.61 8.34
CA ASP A 69 12.15 12.57 7.47
C ASP A 69 12.10 11.22 6.72
N LEU A 70 11.07 10.43 7.00
CA LEU A 70 10.98 9.06 6.57
C LEU A 70 9.78 8.79 5.66
N ILE A 71 10.00 7.96 4.65
CA ILE A 71 8.95 7.29 3.89
C ILE A 71 8.69 5.95 4.54
N ALA A 72 7.46 5.75 4.99
CA ALA A 72 7.02 4.48 5.54
C ALA A 72 6.13 3.76 4.53
N THR A 73 6.46 2.51 4.21
CA THR A 73 5.59 1.67 3.36
C THR A 73 4.31 1.31 4.09
N ALA A 74 3.34 0.75 3.38
CA ALA A 74 2.15 0.23 4.04
C ALA A 74 2.53 -0.86 5.05
N PRO A 75 1.93 -0.87 6.25
CA PRO A 75 2.15 -1.97 7.20
C PRO A 75 1.73 -3.30 6.57
N SER A 76 2.49 -4.34 6.83
CA SER A 76 2.22 -5.69 6.32
C SER A 76 2.21 -6.69 7.47
N VAL A 77 1.47 -7.77 7.26
CA VAL A 77 1.46 -8.94 8.13
C VAL A 77 2.34 -10.02 7.51
N ILE A 78 2.73 -11.02 8.31
CA ILE A 78 3.43 -12.20 7.79
C ILE A 78 2.37 -13.15 7.22
N TYR A 79 2.55 -13.57 5.98
CA TYR A 79 1.73 -14.59 5.35
C TYR A 79 2.46 -15.93 5.35
N LYS A 80 1.72 -17.03 5.41
CA LYS A 80 2.26 -18.37 5.21
C LYS A 80 1.86 -18.86 3.84
N ILE A 81 2.86 -19.19 3.02
CA ILE A 81 2.67 -19.73 1.68
C ILE A 81 2.98 -21.21 1.72
N PHE A 82 2.00 -22.00 1.34
CA PHE A 82 2.12 -23.44 1.17
C PHE A 82 2.43 -23.70 -0.30
N LEU A 83 3.57 -24.33 -0.57
CA LEU A 83 4.00 -24.64 -1.91
C LEU A 83 3.53 -26.04 -2.31
N THR A 84 3.38 -26.27 -3.61
CA THR A 84 2.95 -27.56 -4.20
C THR A 84 3.91 -28.70 -3.91
N ASN A 85 5.17 -28.41 -3.53
CA ASN A 85 6.18 -29.38 -3.10
C ASN A 85 6.06 -29.75 -1.60
N GLY A 86 5.09 -29.17 -0.86
CA GLY A 86 4.90 -29.41 0.56
C GLY A 86 5.73 -28.49 1.49
N GLU A 87 6.56 -27.61 0.96
CA GLU A 87 7.28 -26.62 1.77
C GLU A 87 6.36 -25.50 2.20
N VAL A 88 6.60 -24.96 3.39
CA VAL A 88 5.91 -23.78 3.93
C VAL A 88 6.92 -22.66 4.08
N MET A 89 6.65 -21.51 3.47
CA MET A 89 7.49 -20.32 3.62
C MET A 89 6.72 -19.17 4.25
N GLU A 90 7.40 -18.40 5.08
CA GLU A 90 6.86 -17.14 5.58
C GLU A 90 7.18 -16.01 4.59
N LEU A 91 6.12 -15.36 4.12
CA LEU A 91 6.26 -14.23 3.22
C LEU A 91 6.15 -12.93 4.01
N HIS A 92 7.20 -12.18 3.96
CA HIS A 92 7.31 -10.89 4.63
C HIS A 92 7.11 -9.71 3.66
N ASN A 93 7.63 -9.79 2.45
CA ASN A 93 7.54 -8.75 1.44
C ASN A 93 6.69 -9.24 0.25
N PRO A 94 5.65 -8.50 -0.18
CA PRO A 94 4.84 -8.87 -1.35
C PRO A 94 5.63 -9.03 -2.64
N ALA A 95 6.81 -8.38 -2.76
CA ALA A 95 7.68 -8.50 -3.93
C ALA A 95 8.34 -9.89 -4.05
N ASP A 96 8.50 -10.60 -2.92
CA ASP A 96 9.12 -11.93 -2.86
C ASP A 96 8.13 -13.07 -3.09
N MET A 97 6.91 -12.75 -3.56
CA MET A 97 5.88 -13.75 -3.83
C MET A 97 6.38 -14.75 -4.87
N PRO A 98 6.36 -16.07 -4.57
CA PRO A 98 6.71 -17.10 -5.53
C PRO A 98 5.78 -17.10 -6.74
N ASP A 99 6.20 -17.80 -7.81
CA ASP A 99 5.35 -18.01 -8.98
C ASP A 99 4.01 -18.64 -8.56
N PRO A 100 2.87 -18.08 -8.97
CA PRO A 100 1.54 -18.59 -8.63
C PRO A 100 1.34 -20.08 -8.94
N VAL A 101 2.05 -20.63 -9.96
CA VAL A 101 1.99 -22.05 -10.32
C VAL A 101 2.56 -22.97 -9.22
N ARG A 102 3.47 -22.44 -8.41
CA ARG A 102 4.12 -23.17 -7.32
C ARG A 102 3.39 -23.06 -5.98
N ILE A 103 2.35 -22.22 -5.90
CA ILE A 103 1.59 -21.98 -4.68
C ILE A 103 0.38 -22.93 -4.67
N ASP A 104 0.25 -23.70 -3.59
CA ASP A 104 -0.93 -24.48 -3.31
C ASP A 104 -2.02 -23.59 -2.69
N HIS A 105 -1.68 -22.95 -1.55
CA HIS A 105 -2.56 -21.96 -0.92
C HIS A 105 -1.77 -20.96 -0.07
N ILE A 106 -2.46 -19.89 0.34
CA ILE A 106 -1.89 -18.84 1.19
C ILE A 106 -2.76 -18.71 2.45
N GLU A 107 -2.11 -18.64 3.60
CA GLU A 107 -2.76 -18.35 4.86
C GLU A 107 -2.39 -16.95 5.37
N GLU A 108 -3.39 -16.26 5.91
CA GLU A 108 -3.25 -14.95 6.55
C GLU A 108 -3.55 -15.03 8.05
N PRO A 109 -2.91 -14.18 8.88
CA PRO A 109 -3.20 -14.14 10.30
C PRO A 109 -4.58 -13.53 10.56
N TRP A 110 -5.31 -14.16 11.47
CA TRP A 110 -6.62 -13.74 11.94
C TRP A 110 -6.57 -13.32 13.39
N ILE A 111 -7.43 -12.38 13.75
CA ILE A 111 -7.59 -11.90 15.11
C ILE A 111 -9.04 -12.12 15.58
N LYS A 112 -9.16 -12.30 16.88
CA LYS A 112 -10.41 -12.18 17.62
C LYS A 112 -10.46 -10.78 18.22
N ALA A 113 -11.33 -9.93 17.70
CA ALA A 113 -11.49 -8.56 18.11
C ALA A 113 -12.70 -8.40 19.04
N THR A 114 -12.53 -7.66 20.12
CA THR A 114 -13.61 -7.25 21.02
C THR A 114 -13.81 -5.75 20.90
N ILE A 115 -15.02 -5.35 20.51
CA ILE A 115 -15.39 -3.95 20.31
C ILE A 115 -16.51 -3.60 21.30
N LEU A 116 -16.29 -2.57 22.09
CA LEU A 116 -17.31 -2.05 23.00
C LEU A 116 -17.75 -0.67 22.54
N VAL A 117 -19.04 -0.47 22.30
CA VAL A 117 -19.57 0.73 21.69
C VAL A 117 -20.97 1.07 22.21
N PRO A 118 -21.38 2.36 22.29
CA PRO A 118 -22.78 2.74 22.52
C PRO A 118 -23.69 2.20 21.43
N ASP A 119 -24.89 1.78 21.78
CA ASP A 119 -25.87 1.15 20.87
C ASP A 119 -26.18 2.01 19.63
N GLU A 120 -26.21 3.34 19.78
CA GLU A 120 -26.47 4.28 18.66
C GLU A 120 -25.48 4.17 17.48
N HIS A 121 -24.27 3.66 17.73
CA HIS A 121 -23.23 3.48 16.71
C HIS A 121 -23.07 2.03 16.23
N LEU A 122 -23.85 1.10 16.79
CA LEU A 122 -23.73 -0.34 16.53
C LEU A 122 -23.81 -0.66 15.03
N GLY A 123 -24.83 -0.14 14.34
CA GLY A 123 -25.03 -0.44 12.92
C GLY A 123 -23.87 -0.03 12.02
N ALA A 124 -23.24 1.12 12.31
CA ALA A 124 -22.08 1.59 11.54
C ALA A 124 -20.85 0.69 11.76
N ILE A 125 -20.68 0.16 12.98
CA ILE A 125 -19.56 -0.74 13.31
C ILE A 125 -19.78 -2.13 12.72
N LEU A 126 -21.01 -2.65 12.74
CA LEU A 126 -21.33 -3.92 12.09
C LEU A 126 -20.96 -3.86 10.61
N LYS A 127 -21.39 -2.80 9.92
CA LYS A 127 -21.03 -2.58 8.50
C LYS A 127 -19.52 -2.46 8.31
N LEU A 128 -18.82 -1.70 9.17
CA LEU A 128 -17.37 -1.57 9.08
C LEU A 128 -16.66 -2.94 9.19
N CYS A 129 -17.10 -3.79 10.12
CA CYS A 129 -16.54 -5.13 10.29
C CYS A 129 -16.84 -6.04 9.09
N GLU A 130 -18.06 -5.98 8.53
CA GLU A 130 -18.44 -6.73 7.32
C GLU A 130 -17.62 -6.30 6.10
N ASP A 131 -17.44 -4.99 5.89
CA ASP A 131 -16.60 -4.43 4.81
C ASP A 131 -15.14 -4.88 4.92
N ARG A 132 -14.70 -5.30 6.13
CA ARG A 132 -13.35 -5.83 6.42
C ARG A 132 -13.31 -7.36 6.49
N ARG A 133 -14.22 -8.05 5.84
CA ARG A 133 -14.31 -9.52 5.82
C ARG A 133 -14.47 -10.15 7.21
N GLY A 134 -15.01 -9.38 8.14
CA GLY A 134 -15.22 -9.84 9.51
C GLY A 134 -16.38 -10.82 9.62
N THR A 135 -16.23 -11.80 10.53
CA THR A 135 -17.29 -12.73 10.90
C THR A 135 -17.67 -12.48 12.36
N GLN A 136 -18.94 -12.14 12.60
CA GLN A 136 -19.46 -11.94 13.93
C GLN A 136 -19.51 -13.26 14.69
N GLU A 137 -18.90 -13.32 15.87
CA GLU A 137 -19.00 -14.47 16.77
C GLU A 137 -20.07 -14.26 17.85
N ASN A 138 -20.09 -13.05 18.41
CA ASN A 138 -21.01 -12.76 19.52
C ASN A 138 -21.40 -11.27 19.54
N LEU A 139 -22.59 -11.02 20.06
CA LEU A 139 -23.09 -9.69 20.38
C LEU A 139 -23.80 -9.76 21.72
N THR A 140 -23.31 -9.03 22.71
CA THR A 140 -23.90 -8.94 24.04
C THR A 140 -24.06 -7.47 24.43
N TYR A 141 -24.92 -7.21 25.41
CA TYR A 141 -25.14 -5.86 25.89
C TYR A 141 -24.71 -5.76 27.35
N ALA A 142 -23.99 -4.70 27.66
CA ALA A 142 -23.59 -4.33 29.01
C ALA A 142 -24.17 -2.93 29.31
N GLY A 143 -25.38 -2.88 29.87
CA GLY A 143 -26.15 -1.65 30.04
C GLY A 143 -26.55 -1.06 28.68
N ASN A 144 -26.11 0.18 28.38
CA ASN A 144 -26.37 0.90 27.13
C ASN A 144 -25.24 0.74 26.11
N ARG A 145 -24.31 -0.19 26.33
CA ARG A 145 -23.21 -0.49 25.42
C ARG A 145 -23.33 -1.89 24.85
N ALA A 146 -23.11 -2.00 23.55
CA ALA A 146 -22.97 -3.26 22.85
C ALA A 146 -21.52 -3.72 22.92
N MET A 147 -21.30 -4.98 23.23
CA MET A 147 -20.01 -5.66 23.13
C MET A 147 -20.08 -6.65 21.99
N LEU A 148 -19.29 -6.39 20.96
CA LEU A 148 -19.19 -7.21 19.76
C LEU A 148 -17.90 -8.03 19.81
N VAL A 149 -17.99 -9.28 19.44
CA VAL A 149 -16.84 -10.15 19.22
C VAL A 149 -16.83 -10.56 17.76
N TYR A 150 -15.75 -10.18 17.06
CA TYR A 150 -15.55 -10.45 15.64
C TYR A 150 -14.26 -11.21 15.40
N LYS A 151 -14.27 -12.08 14.40
CA LYS A 151 -13.06 -12.59 13.76
C LYS A 151 -12.76 -11.75 12.53
N LEU A 152 -11.56 -11.19 12.45
CA LEU A 152 -11.12 -10.30 11.39
C LEU A 152 -9.74 -10.73 10.88
N PRO A 153 -9.47 -10.63 9.57
CA PRO A 153 -8.10 -10.74 9.07
C PRO A 153 -7.25 -9.58 9.60
N LEU A 154 -6.10 -9.87 10.16
CA LEU A 154 -5.23 -8.84 10.74
C LEU A 154 -4.83 -7.78 9.70
N ASN A 155 -4.60 -8.19 8.45
CA ASN A 155 -4.24 -7.28 7.37
C ASN A 155 -5.31 -6.21 7.08
N GLU A 156 -6.60 -6.49 7.29
CA GLU A 156 -7.68 -5.52 7.10
C GLU A 156 -7.81 -4.53 8.26
N VAL A 157 -7.19 -4.84 9.41
CA VAL A 157 -7.24 -4.02 10.63
C VAL A 157 -6.05 -3.07 10.73
N VAL A 158 -4.89 -3.50 10.23
CA VAL A 158 -3.60 -2.81 10.40
C VAL A 158 -3.55 -1.44 9.73
N PHE A 159 -4.39 -1.18 8.71
CA PHE A 159 -4.33 0.08 7.94
C PHE A 159 -5.11 1.22 8.62
N ASP A 160 -6.39 1.26 8.44
CA ASP A 160 -7.26 2.39 8.78
C ASP A 160 -8.47 1.99 9.65
N PHE A 161 -8.54 0.72 10.04
CA PHE A 161 -9.70 0.21 10.77
C PHE A 161 -9.93 0.94 12.09
N TYR A 162 -8.86 1.20 12.86
CA TYR A 162 -8.96 1.88 14.14
C TYR A 162 -9.45 3.33 13.97
N ASP A 163 -8.91 4.05 13.00
CA ASP A 163 -9.30 5.43 12.73
C ASP A 163 -10.75 5.52 12.25
N ARG A 164 -11.15 4.60 11.37
CA ARG A 164 -12.56 4.48 10.95
C ARG A 164 -13.48 4.10 12.10
N LEU A 165 -13.06 3.16 12.94
CA LEU A 165 -13.80 2.76 14.12
C LEU A 165 -14.07 3.97 15.04
N LYS A 166 -13.02 4.75 15.30
CA LYS A 166 -13.12 6.00 16.08
C LYS A 166 -14.00 7.04 15.40
N SER A 167 -13.83 7.23 14.10
CA SER A 167 -14.63 8.18 13.33
C SER A 167 -16.11 7.85 13.35
N VAL A 168 -16.51 6.61 13.02
CA VAL A 168 -17.92 6.20 12.96
C VAL A 168 -18.59 6.15 14.35
N SER A 169 -17.80 5.98 15.41
CA SER A 169 -18.27 5.96 16.79
C SER A 169 -18.09 7.28 17.54
N ARG A 170 -17.65 8.35 16.85
CA ARG A 170 -17.30 9.65 17.47
C ARG A 170 -16.31 9.51 18.65
N GLY A 171 -15.38 8.57 18.55
CA GLY A 171 -14.40 8.29 19.58
C GLY A 171 -14.85 7.37 20.72
N TYR A 172 -16.11 6.97 20.76
CA TYR A 172 -16.65 6.19 21.88
C TYR A 172 -16.36 4.69 21.83
N ALA A 173 -16.01 4.12 20.67
CA ALA A 173 -15.69 2.72 20.58
C ALA A 173 -14.32 2.42 21.21
N SER A 174 -14.24 1.34 21.97
CA SER A 174 -12.98 0.71 22.38
C SER A 174 -12.75 -0.54 21.54
N PHE A 175 -11.48 -0.84 21.31
CA PHE A 175 -11.05 -1.95 20.47
C PHE A 175 -9.89 -2.67 21.15
N ASP A 176 -10.05 -3.96 21.32
CA ASP A 176 -8.99 -4.87 21.78
C ASP A 176 -9.00 -6.11 20.90
N TYR A 177 -7.83 -6.73 20.71
CA TYR A 177 -7.74 -7.92 19.87
C TYR A 177 -6.66 -8.89 20.35
N GLN A 178 -6.85 -10.15 20.00
CA GLN A 178 -5.89 -11.23 20.21
C GLN A 178 -5.69 -11.99 18.91
N VAL A 179 -4.44 -12.36 18.61
CA VAL A 179 -4.14 -13.19 17.43
C VAL A 179 -4.67 -14.60 17.67
N GLU A 180 -5.53 -15.09 16.79
CA GLU A 180 -6.19 -16.40 16.91
C GLU A 180 -5.42 -17.49 16.12
N GLY A 181 -4.64 -17.11 15.12
CA GLY A 181 -3.89 -18.03 14.27
C GLY A 181 -3.96 -17.63 12.80
N TYR A 182 -3.71 -18.59 11.93
CA TYR A 182 -3.72 -18.41 10.48
C TYR A 182 -4.91 -19.12 9.86
N LYS A 183 -5.47 -18.54 8.80
CA LYS A 183 -6.54 -19.14 8.01
C LYS A 183 -6.27 -18.96 6.53
N HIS A 184 -6.68 -19.94 5.75
CA HIS A 184 -6.67 -19.86 4.30
C HIS A 184 -7.50 -18.68 3.80
N GLY A 185 -6.96 -17.95 2.81
CA GLY A 185 -7.63 -16.83 2.15
C GLY A 185 -7.35 -16.80 0.65
N GLU A 186 -8.32 -16.34 -0.13
CA GLU A 186 -8.14 -16.10 -1.57
C GLU A 186 -7.29 -14.82 -1.79
N LEU A 187 -6.02 -14.92 -1.46
CA LEU A 187 -5.09 -13.80 -1.52
C LEU A 187 -4.35 -13.75 -2.85
N VAL A 188 -4.15 -12.55 -3.34
CA VAL A 188 -3.43 -12.29 -4.59
C VAL A 188 -2.49 -11.12 -4.43
N THR A 189 -1.36 -11.16 -5.15
CA THR A 189 -0.46 -10.01 -5.24
C THR A 189 -1.03 -9.00 -6.23
N LEU A 190 -1.30 -7.81 -5.76
CA LEU A 190 -1.65 -6.65 -6.55
C LEU A 190 -0.37 -5.88 -6.87
N SER A 191 0.05 -5.93 -8.13
CA SER A 191 1.23 -5.21 -8.62
C SER A 191 0.81 -3.94 -9.34
N ILE A 192 1.52 -2.84 -9.10
CA ILE A 192 1.35 -1.59 -9.83
C ILE A 192 2.47 -1.48 -10.85
N LEU A 193 2.08 -1.27 -12.11
CA LEU A 193 3.01 -1.05 -13.20
C LEU A 193 2.91 0.39 -13.69
N VAL A 194 4.04 1.04 -13.84
CA VAL A 194 4.14 2.39 -14.43
C VAL A 194 4.92 2.28 -15.74
N ASN A 195 4.26 2.58 -16.82
CA ASN A 195 4.76 2.44 -18.19
C ASN A 195 5.20 1.00 -18.56
N GLY A 196 4.62 0.00 -17.87
CA GLY A 196 4.91 -1.42 -18.06
C GLY A 196 5.96 -1.99 -17.11
N GLU A 197 6.63 -1.15 -16.32
CA GLU A 197 7.60 -1.59 -15.31
C GLU A 197 6.92 -1.72 -13.95
N PRO A 198 7.13 -2.82 -13.22
CA PRO A 198 6.57 -3.01 -11.87
C PRO A 198 7.24 -2.05 -10.88
N VAL A 199 6.44 -1.56 -9.93
CA VAL A 199 6.90 -0.72 -8.83
C VAL A 199 6.76 -1.50 -7.53
N ASP A 200 7.85 -2.11 -7.09
CA ASP A 200 7.89 -3.06 -5.95
C ASP A 200 7.37 -2.44 -4.65
N ALA A 201 7.71 -1.18 -4.39
CA ALA A 201 7.25 -0.45 -3.20
C ALA A 201 5.73 -0.28 -3.11
N LEU A 202 5.00 -0.43 -4.22
CA LEU A 202 3.55 -0.35 -4.30
C LEU A 202 2.87 -1.73 -4.42
N ALA A 203 3.66 -2.81 -4.49
CA ALA A 203 3.13 -4.16 -4.50
C ALA A 203 2.46 -4.50 -3.16
N THR A 204 1.32 -5.21 -3.21
CA THR A 204 0.59 -5.57 -1.99
C THR A 204 -0.17 -6.87 -2.13
N ILE A 205 -0.32 -7.56 -1.02
CA ILE A 205 -1.19 -8.73 -0.93
C ILE A 205 -2.57 -8.26 -0.49
N VAL A 206 -3.57 -8.63 -1.27
CA VAL A 206 -4.97 -8.27 -1.05
C VAL A 206 -5.87 -9.47 -1.28
N HIS A 207 -7.03 -9.47 -0.66
CA HIS A 207 -8.04 -10.46 -0.99
C HIS A 207 -8.57 -10.22 -2.40
N ARG A 208 -8.80 -11.29 -3.17
CA ARG A 208 -9.21 -11.23 -4.57
C ARG A 208 -10.45 -10.37 -4.82
N SER A 209 -11.43 -10.42 -3.91
CA SER A 209 -12.66 -9.61 -4.03
C SER A 209 -12.40 -8.09 -3.97
N HIS A 210 -11.37 -7.64 -3.28
CA HIS A 210 -11.03 -6.23 -3.10
C HIS A 210 -9.95 -5.73 -4.08
N ALA A 211 -9.34 -6.64 -4.83
CA ALA A 211 -8.17 -6.33 -5.66
C ALA A 211 -8.49 -5.30 -6.76
N GLU A 212 -9.65 -5.42 -7.42
CA GLU A 212 -10.03 -4.49 -8.49
C GLU A 212 -10.33 -3.09 -7.96
N SER A 213 -11.10 -2.96 -6.88
CA SER A 213 -11.43 -1.67 -6.26
C SER A 213 -10.19 -0.96 -5.75
N ARG A 214 -9.32 -1.67 -5.02
CA ARG A 214 -8.03 -1.13 -4.53
C ARG A 214 -7.10 -0.75 -5.68
N GLY A 215 -6.99 -1.59 -6.70
CA GLY A 215 -6.18 -1.30 -7.89
C GLY A 215 -6.64 -0.05 -8.62
N ARG A 216 -7.95 0.14 -8.76
CA ARG A 216 -8.54 1.34 -9.40
C ARG A 216 -8.24 2.61 -8.61
N VAL A 217 -8.45 2.59 -7.30
CA VAL A 217 -8.17 3.74 -6.42
C VAL A 217 -6.69 4.12 -6.47
N LEU A 218 -5.77 3.15 -6.37
CA LEU A 218 -4.33 3.40 -6.47
C LEU A 218 -3.93 3.98 -7.83
N CYS A 219 -4.44 3.42 -8.93
CA CYS A 219 -4.16 3.94 -10.28
C CYS A 219 -4.65 5.38 -10.43
N GLN A 220 -5.83 5.70 -9.92
CA GLN A 220 -6.40 7.04 -9.98
C GLN A 220 -5.56 8.06 -9.18
N LYS A 221 -5.19 7.72 -7.95
CA LYS A 221 -4.34 8.60 -7.12
C LYS A 221 -2.95 8.80 -7.72
N LEU A 222 -2.33 7.76 -8.22
CA LEU A 222 -1.04 7.90 -8.92
C LEU A 222 -1.15 8.80 -10.17
N LYS A 223 -2.25 8.74 -10.91
CA LYS A 223 -2.50 9.63 -12.04
C LYS A 223 -2.58 11.09 -11.65
N GLU A 224 -3.13 11.41 -10.49
CA GLU A 224 -3.24 12.77 -9.97
C GLU A 224 -1.88 13.31 -9.51
N LEU A 225 -1.02 12.44 -8.99
CA LEU A 225 0.24 12.79 -8.36
C LEU A 225 1.43 12.78 -9.31
N ILE A 226 1.42 11.89 -10.31
CA ILE A 226 2.51 11.82 -11.29
C ILE A 226 2.37 12.99 -12.27
N PRO A 227 3.36 13.88 -12.36
CA PRO A 227 3.31 15.02 -13.26
C PRO A 227 3.32 14.59 -14.72
N ARG A 228 2.66 15.37 -15.58
CA ARG A 228 2.70 15.14 -17.03
C ARG A 228 4.12 15.26 -17.54
N GLN A 229 4.56 14.28 -18.31
CA GLN A 229 5.87 14.26 -18.95
C GLN A 229 5.73 14.41 -20.47
N LEU A 230 6.85 14.40 -21.20
CA LEU A 230 6.86 14.58 -22.65
C LEU A 230 6.19 13.42 -23.42
N PHE A 231 5.95 12.30 -22.75
CA PHE A 231 5.25 11.12 -23.28
C PHE A 231 4.09 10.71 -22.36
N GLN A 232 3.23 9.87 -22.89
CA GLN A 232 2.09 9.34 -22.16
C GLN A 232 2.54 8.23 -21.20
N ILE A 233 2.12 8.30 -19.95
CA ILE A 233 2.43 7.32 -18.92
C ILE A 233 1.20 6.46 -18.69
N ALA A 234 1.35 5.14 -18.82
CA ALA A 234 0.34 4.18 -18.46
C ALA A 234 0.56 3.73 -17.00
N ILE A 235 -0.44 3.85 -16.16
CA ILE A 235 -0.47 3.34 -14.79
C ILE A 235 -1.45 2.17 -14.79
N GLN A 236 -1.01 1.01 -14.35
CA GLN A 236 -1.78 -0.22 -14.44
C GLN A 236 -1.69 -0.98 -13.12
N ALA A 237 -2.80 -1.55 -12.70
CA ALA A 237 -2.84 -2.53 -11.62
C ALA A 237 -3.02 -3.92 -12.23
N ALA A 238 -2.23 -4.88 -11.78
CA ALA A 238 -2.23 -6.23 -12.32
C ALA A 238 -2.20 -7.30 -11.23
N ILE A 239 -2.80 -8.45 -11.53
CA ILE A 239 -2.75 -9.67 -10.73
C ILE A 239 -2.19 -10.77 -11.62
N GLY A 240 -1.03 -11.37 -11.25
CA GLY A 240 -0.44 -12.46 -12.02
C GLY A 240 -0.24 -12.12 -13.51
N GLY A 241 0.15 -10.87 -13.81
CA GLY A 241 0.32 -10.37 -15.19
C GLY A 241 -0.96 -9.90 -15.88
N ARG A 242 -2.16 -10.20 -15.35
CA ARG A 242 -3.43 -9.72 -15.90
C ARG A 242 -3.74 -8.31 -15.37
N ILE A 243 -3.90 -7.35 -16.28
CA ILE A 243 -4.29 -5.98 -15.94
C ILE A 243 -5.76 -5.96 -15.53
N ILE A 244 -6.05 -5.44 -14.32
CA ILE A 244 -7.39 -5.31 -13.75
C ILE A 244 -7.89 -3.87 -13.69
N ALA A 245 -6.96 -2.90 -13.63
CA ALA A 245 -7.29 -1.48 -13.69
C ALA A 245 -6.20 -0.74 -14.48
N ARG A 246 -6.58 0.36 -15.13
CA ARG A 246 -5.67 1.18 -15.92
C ARG A 246 -6.08 2.63 -15.91
N GLU A 247 -5.10 3.49 -15.66
CA GLU A 247 -5.20 4.92 -15.80
C GLU A 247 -4.07 5.45 -16.70
N THR A 248 -4.22 6.67 -17.18
CA THR A 248 -3.26 7.25 -18.11
C THR A 248 -3.01 8.71 -17.80
N VAL A 249 -1.74 9.07 -17.61
CA VAL A 249 -1.29 10.47 -17.54
C VAL A 249 -0.99 10.95 -18.94
N SER A 250 -1.69 11.99 -19.37
CA SER A 250 -1.52 12.56 -20.73
C SER A 250 -0.16 13.23 -20.88
N ALA A 251 0.46 13.05 -22.05
CA ALA A 251 1.71 13.74 -22.37
C ALA A 251 1.54 15.26 -22.43
N LEU A 252 2.58 16.00 -22.05
CA LEU A 252 2.69 17.43 -22.38
C LEU A 252 2.60 17.61 -23.88
N ARG A 253 1.75 18.53 -24.33
CA ARG A 253 1.54 18.82 -25.74
C ARG A 253 2.05 20.22 -26.08
N LYS A 254 3.10 20.28 -26.89
CA LYS A 254 3.50 21.51 -27.52
C LYS A 254 2.62 21.75 -28.75
N ASP A 255 2.06 22.95 -28.93
CA ASP A 255 1.34 23.28 -30.13
C ASP A 255 2.32 23.49 -31.28
N VAL A 256 2.55 22.43 -32.05
CA VAL A 256 3.46 22.43 -33.20
C VAL A 256 2.81 23.07 -34.44
N THR A 257 1.51 23.35 -34.38
CA THR A 257 0.74 23.94 -35.49
C THR A 257 0.46 25.42 -35.30
N ALA A 258 0.81 26.03 -34.16
CA ALA A 258 0.57 27.44 -33.85
C ALA A 258 1.11 28.42 -34.90
N LYS A 259 2.23 28.08 -35.53
CA LYS A 259 2.86 28.91 -36.57
C LYS A 259 2.40 28.56 -38.00
N CYS A 260 1.45 27.65 -38.16
CA CYS A 260 0.91 27.27 -39.46
C CYS A 260 -0.28 28.20 -39.82
N TYR A 261 0.00 29.40 -40.25
CA TYR A 261 -0.99 30.33 -40.82
C TYR A 261 -1.37 29.86 -42.22
N GLY A 262 -2.69 29.74 -42.50
CA GLY A 262 -3.22 29.34 -43.81
C GLY A 262 -3.49 27.85 -43.95
N GLY A 263 -4.38 27.48 -44.84
CA GLY A 263 -5.07 26.22 -44.96
C GLY A 263 -4.27 24.96 -45.38
N ASP A 264 -2.93 24.90 -45.22
CA ASP A 264 -2.17 23.70 -45.58
C ASP A 264 -2.39 22.57 -44.56
N ILE A 265 -3.45 21.82 -44.76
CA ILE A 265 -3.86 20.66 -43.97
C ILE A 265 -2.77 19.58 -43.99
N THR A 266 -2.08 19.43 -45.14
CA THR A 266 -1.03 18.40 -45.31
C THR A 266 0.17 18.68 -44.43
N ARG A 267 0.60 19.92 -44.33
CA ARG A 267 1.72 20.35 -43.47
C ARG A 267 1.37 20.18 -41.98
N LYS A 268 0.15 20.58 -41.58
CA LYS A 268 -0.34 20.37 -40.20
C LYS A 268 -0.33 18.89 -39.84
N ARG A 269 -0.81 18.03 -40.72
CA ARG A 269 -0.85 16.58 -40.51
C ARG A 269 0.55 15.99 -40.37
N LYS A 270 1.50 16.32 -41.22
CA LYS A 270 2.91 15.88 -41.15
C LYS A 270 3.57 16.33 -39.84
N LEU A 271 3.33 17.53 -39.34
CA LEU A 271 3.88 18.01 -38.07
C LEU A 271 3.32 17.23 -36.87
N LEU A 272 2.03 16.94 -36.87
CA LEU A 272 1.38 16.14 -35.84
C LEU A 272 1.86 14.67 -35.86
N GLU A 273 2.07 14.09 -37.04
CA GLU A 273 2.62 12.73 -37.19
C GLU A 273 4.05 12.66 -36.65
N LYS A 274 4.94 13.61 -37.03
CA LYS A 274 6.30 13.70 -36.47
C LYS A 274 6.31 13.86 -34.95
N GLN A 275 5.38 14.66 -34.39
CA GLN A 275 5.25 14.79 -32.93
C GLN A 275 4.84 13.47 -32.30
N LYS A 276 3.91 12.73 -32.93
CA LYS A 276 3.45 11.41 -32.45
C LYS A 276 4.57 10.37 -32.46
N GLU A 277 5.36 10.32 -33.54
CA GLU A 277 6.52 9.43 -33.65
C GLU A 277 7.60 9.78 -32.63
N GLY A 278 7.92 11.07 -32.46
CA GLY A 278 8.88 11.52 -31.44
C GLY A 278 8.46 11.11 -30.02
N LYS A 279 7.19 11.27 -29.68
CA LYS A 279 6.65 10.81 -28.39
C LYS A 279 6.69 9.29 -28.22
N LYS A 280 6.45 8.52 -29.30
CA LYS A 280 6.57 7.07 -29.29
C LYS A 280 8.00 6.60 -29.01
N LYS A 281 9.00 7.25 -29.65
CA LYS A 281 10.42 7.00 -29.37
C LYS A 281 10.81 7.36 -27.93
N MET A 282 10.40 8.55 -27.45
CA MET A 282 10.67 8.97 -26.07
C MET A 282 10.09 8.00 -25.04
N ARG A 283 8.93 7.42 -25.30
CA ARG A 283 8.33 6.41 -24.42
C ARG A 283 9.16 5.12 -24.33
N GLN A 284 9.87 4.74 -25.38
CA GLN A 284 10.71 3.53 -25.41
C GLN A 284 11.98 3.68 -24.58
N PHE A 285 12.51 4.89 -24.45
CA PHE A 285 13.81 5.18 -23.81
C PHE A 285 13.68 5.98 -22.51
N GLY A 286 12.53 6.62 -22.27
CA GLY A 286 12.32 7.47 -21.10
C GLY A 286 11.95 6.66 -19.86
N LYS A 287 12.79 6.72 -18.84
CA LYS A 287 12.39 6.31 -17.49
C LYS A 287 11.34 7.29 -16.98
N VAL A 288 10.30 6.76 -16.33
CA VAL A 288 9.29 7.60 -15.67
C VAL A 288 9.87 8.05 -14.35
N ASP A 289 10.02 9.35 -14.20
CA ASP A 289 10.37 9.94 -12.91
C ASP A 289 9.09 10.01 -12.06
N ILE A 290 9.05 9.18 -11.02
CA ILE A 290 7.95 9.15 -10.07
C ILE A 290 8.42 9.92 -8.83
N PRO A 291 7.85 11.11 -8.56
CA PRO A 291 8.26 11.89 -7.39
C PRO A 291 7.98 11.11 -6.10
N GLN A 292 8.86 11.26 -5.11
CA GLN A 292 8.69 10.64 -3.80
C GLN A 292 7.34 11.00 -3.16
N SER A 293 6.86 12.23 -3.38
CA SER A 293 5.53 12.66 -2.95
C SER A 293 4.40 11.80 -3.51
N ALA A 294 4.55 11.25 -4.73
CA ALA A 294 3.56 10.35 -5.32
C ALA A 294 3.54 8.98 -4.61
N PHE A 295 4.70 8.48 -4.18
CA PHE A 295 4.76 7.26 -3.35
C PHE A 295 4.10 7.49 -1.98
N LEU A 296 4.46 8.56 -1.30
CA LEU A 296 3.90 8.92 0.01
C LEU A 296 2.38 9.04 -0.05
N ALA A 297 1.87 9.75 -1.04
CA ALA A 297 0.45 9.96 -1.17
C ALA A 297 -0.29 8.69 -1.67
N ALA A 298 0.33 7.86 -2.52
CA ALA A 298 -0.23 6.56 -2.90
C ALA A 298 -0.30 5.59 -1.72
N LEU A 299 0.68 5.64 -0.82
CA LEU A 299 0.70 4.85 0.41
C LEU A 299 -0.34 5.36 1.42
N LYS A 300 -0.48 6.69 1.59
CA LYS A 300 -1.54 7.32 2.41
C LYS A 300 -2.95 7.12 1.83
N ALA A 301 -3.06 7.01 0.51
CA ALA A 301 -4.32 6.75 -0.18
C ALA A 301 -4.99 5.42 0.15
N ARG A 302 -4.28 4.54 0.84
CA ARG A 302 -4.82 3.32 1.43
C ARG A 302 -5.52 3.57 2.75
N GLU A 303 -5.26 4.73 3.35
CA GLU A 303 -5.80 5.15 4.65
C GLU A 303 -7.16 5.88 4.51
N GLU A 304 -7.54 6.36 3.30
CA GLU A 304 -8.83 6.96 2.96
C GLU A 304 -9.77 5.96 2.26
#